data_6bcc369913676bde31d294e5e8655674
#
_entry.id   6bcc369913676bde31d294e5e8655674
#
_cell.length_a   1.000
_cell.length_b   1.000
_cell.length_c   1.000
_cell.angle_alpha   90.00
_cell.angle_beta   90.00
_cell.angle_gamma   90.00
#
_symmetry.space_group_name_H-M   'P 1'
#
loop_
_entity.id
_entity.type
_entity.pdbx_description
1 polymer ?
#
loop_
_entity_poly.entity_id
_entity_poly.type
_entity_poly.pdbx_seq_one_letter_code
_entity_poly.pdbx_strand_id
1 'polypeptide(L)'
;MESKKLGRKIFLISGSHESVVKIIGDKLNIFDGIYGTRKNYNMVSYNKVHFIHNTLGYSKFDYIGNSYQDLPVWNYSENVIYTNVEESLFQKINLIRKNKIFIKHKFDKN
;
A
#
# COMPACT_ATOMS: atom_id res chain seq x y z
N MET A 1 -11.17 -5.66 10.45
CA MET A 1 -10.15 -4.65 10.14
C MET A 1 -10.30 -3.48 11.08
N GLU A 2 -9.25 -3.25 11.84
CA GLU A 2 -9.31 -2.23 12.87
C GLU A 2 -9.51 -0.81 12.32
N SER A 3 -8.81 -0.49 11.23
CA SER A 3 -8.97 0.82 10.59
C SER A 3 -10.41 1.04 10.13
N LYS A 4 -11.06 0.01 9.62
CA LYS A 4 -12.44 0.08 9.19
C LYS A 4 -13.37 0.31 10.37
N LYS A 5 -13.12 -0.38 11.48
CA LYS A 5 -13.91 -0.22 12.71
C LYS A 5 -13.82 1.21 13.26
N LEU A 6 -12.69 1.87 13.06
CA LEU A 6 -12.48 3.24 13.50
C LEU A 6 -13.01 4.28 12.50
N GLY A 7 -13.73 3.85 11.48
CA GLY A 7 -14.29 4.72 10.48
C GLY A 7 -13.30 5.19 9.41
N ARG A 8 -12.11 4.63 9.38
CA ARG A 8 -11.10 4.97 8.38
C ARG A 8 -11.45 4.33 7.03
N LYS A 9 -11.08 5.02 5.97
CA LYS A 9 -11.20 4.48 4.63
C LYS A 9 -10.02 3.56 4.33
N ILE A 10 -10.29 2.45 3.64
CA ILE A 10 -9.26 1.49 3.24
C ILE A 10 -9.32 1.33 1.73
N PHE A 11 -8.18 1.56 1.07
CA PHE A 11 -8.08 1.45 -0.38
C PHE A 11 -7.05 0.40 -0.77
N LEU A 12 -7.33 -0.33 -1.85
CA LEU A 12 -6.35 -1.23 -2.45
C LEU A 12 -5.78 -0.54 -3.69
N ILE A 13 -4.49 -0.27 -3.67
CA ILE A 13 -3.79 0.39 -4.78
C ILE A 13 -2.59 -0.47 -5.16
N SER A 14 -2.56 -0.94 -6.40
CA SER A 14 -1.56 -1.91 -6.83
C SER A 14 -1.00 -1.55 -8.21
N GLY A 15 0.27 -1.93 -8.44
CA GLY A 15 0.88 -1.81 -9.75
C GLY A 15 0.40 -2.85 -10.76
N SER A 16 -0.33 -3.88 -10.30
CA SER A 16 -0.92 -4.86 -11.20
C SER A 16 -2.08 -4.25 -11.99
N HIS A 17 -2.43 -4.90 -13.10
CA HIS A 17 -3.54 -4.41 -13.92
C HIS A 17 -4.82 -4.33 -13.10
N GLU A 18 -5.56 -3.26 -13.28
CA GLU A 18 -6.75 -2.99 -12.45
C GLU A 18 -7.78 -4.11 -12.49
N SER A 19 -7.95 -4.79 -13.62
CA SER A 19 -8.91 -5.90 -13.71
C SER A 19 -8.56 -7.04 -12.74
N VAL A 20 -7.27 -7.33 -12.59
CA VAL A 20 -6.80 -8.37 -11.67
C VAL A 20 -6.98 -7.92 -10.22
N VAL A 21 -6.61 -6.68 -9.95
CA VAL A 21 -6.70 -6.10 -8.60
C VAL A 21 -8.15 -6.09 -8.12
N LYS A 22 -9.09 -5.78 -9.01
CA LYS A 22 -10.51 -5.77 -8.66
C LYS A 22 -11.04 -7.14 -8.29
N ILE A 23 -10.59 -8.19 -8.97
CA ILE A 23 -10.99 -9.55 -8.63
C ILE A 23 -10.56 -9.89 -7.21
N ILE A 24 -9.32 -9.58 -6.87
CA ILE A 24 -8.77 -9.86 -5.54
C ILE A 24 -9.46 -9.01 -4.49
N GLY A 25 -9.61 -7.71 -4.76
CA GLY A 25 -10.23 -6.78 -3.83
C GLY A 25 -11.69 -7.10 -3.53
N ASP A 26 -12.43 -7.49 -4.55
CA ASP A 26 -13.84 -7.86 -4.38
C ASP A 26 -14.00 -9.12 -3.53
N LYS A 27 -13.07 -10.06 -3.67
CA LYS A 27 -13.07 -11.27 -2.83
C LYS A 27 -12.89 -10.95 -1.36
N LEU A 28 -12.01 -10.03 -1.05
CA LEU A 28 -11.74 -9.63 0.33
C LEU A 28 -12.85 -8.75 0.91
N ASN A 29 -13.50 -7.99 0.06
CA ASN A 29 -14.67 -7.17 0.39
C ASN A 29 -14.49 -6.27 1.63
N ILE A 30 -13.32 -5.63 1.72
CA ILE A 30 -13.01 -4.74 2.85
C ILE A 30 -12.58 -3.35 2.40
N PHE A 31 -12.51 -3.11 1.09
CA PHE A 31 -11.96 -1.88 0.55
C PHE A 31 -13.05 -0.89 0.16
N ASP A 32 -12.81 0.38 0.46
CA ASP A 32 -13.67 1.48 0.03
C ASP A 32 -13.43 1.84 -1.44
N GLY A 33 -12.25 1.50 -1.96
CA GLY A 33 -11.93 1.67 -3.36
C GLY A 33 -10.81 0.73 -3.77
N ILE A 34 -10.80 0.36 -5.05
CA ILE A 34 -9.81 -0.58 -5.61
C ILE A 34 -9.26 0.04 -6.89
N TYR A 35 -7.94 0.22 -6.94
CA TYR A 35 -7.27 0.88 -8.04
C TYR A 35 -6.02 0.12 -8.45
N GLY A 36 -5.82 0.00 -9.74
CA GLY A 36 -4.64 -0.67 -10.29
C GLY A 36 -4.10 0.07 -11.49
N THR A 37 -3.14 -0.53 -12.17
CA THR A 37 -2.57 0.05 -13.38
C THR A 37 -3.60 -0.02 -14.51
N ARG A 38 -3.75 1.09 -15.21
CA ARG A 38 -4.58 1.22 -16.40
C ARG A 38 -3.71 1.53 -17.59
N LYS A 39 -4.29 1.47 -18.78
CA LYS A 39 -3.59 1.69 -20.04
C LYS A 39 -2.73 2.97 -20.04
N ASN A 40 -3.26 4.04 -19.49
CA ASN A 40 -2.61 5.34 -19.52
C ASN A 40 -2.06 5.78 -18.15
N TYR A 41 -2.07 4.89 -17.17
CA TYR A 41 -1.58 5.26 -15.84
C TYR A 41 -1.02 4.06 -15.11
N ASN A 42 0.30 4.06 -14.95
CA ASN A 42 1.02 2.98 -14.24
C ASN A 42 1.01 3.28 -12.75
N MET A 43 0.30 2.47 -11.97
CA MET A 43 0.07 2.70 -10.55
C MET A 43 1.24 2.19 -9.69
N VAL A 44 2.42 2.76 -9.89
CA VAL A 44 3.63 2.37 -9.16
C VAL A 44 4.37 3.59 -8.63
N SER A 45 5.18 3.39 -7.57
CA SER A 45 6.09 4.39 -7.02
C SER A 45 5.42 5.74 -6.78
N TYR A 46 6.01 6.82 -7.32
CA TYR A 46 5.49 8.17 -7.14
C TYR A 46 4.10 8.36 -7.75
N ASN A 47 3.73 7.55 -8.75
CA ASN A 47 2.40 7.64 -9.31
C ASN A 47 1.33 7.28 -8.27
N LYS A 48 1.63 6.35 -7.37
CA LYS A 48 0.73 6.04 -6.25
C LYS A 48 0.56 7.25 -5.33
N VAL A 49 1.66 7.93 -5.03
CA VAL A 49 1.63 9.14 -4.18
C VAL A 49 0.76 10.21 -4.83
N HIS A 50 0.97 10.47 -6.12
CA HIS A 50 0.14 11.42 -6.86
C HIS A 50 -1.32 11.04 -6.84
N PHE A 51 -1.62 9.76 -7.03
CA PHE A 51 -2.99 9.28 -7.03
C PHE A 51 -3.64 9.51 -5.67
N ILE A 52 -2.93 9.16 -4.59
CA ILE A 52 -3.45 9.32 -3.23
C ILE A 52 -3.70 10.80 -2.93
N HIS A 53 -2.74 11.66 -3.22
CA HIS A 53 -2.86 13.10 -2.92
C HIS A 53 -3.86 13.81 -3.82
N ASN A 54 -3.79 13.57 -5.13
CA ASN A 54 -4.51 14.40 -6.10
C ASN A 54 -5.87 13.83 -6.49
N THR A 55 -5.98 12.51 -6.58
CA THR A 55 -7.24 11.87 -6.98
C THR A 55 -8.09 11.49 -5.78
N LEU A 56 -7.50 10.86 -4.78
CA LEU A 56 -8.22 10.49 -3.57
C LEU A 56 -8.29 11.61 -2.55
N GLY A 57 -7.39 12.59 -2.65
CA GLY A 57 -7.45 13.79 -1.81
C GLY A 57 -6.90 13.63 -0.40
N TYR A 58 -6.09 12.63 -0.14
CA TYR A 58 -5.54 12.40 1.20
C TYR A 58 -4.11 12.90 1.30
N SER A 59 -3.84 13.80 2.25
CA SER A 59 -2.48 14.24 2.57
C SER A 59 -1.83 13.39 3.66
N LYS A 60 -2.64 12.74 4.48
CA LYS A 60 -2.17 11.86 5.55
C LYS A 60 -2.71 10.46 5.34
N PHE A 61 -1.84 9.47 5.39
CA PHE A 61 -2.25 8.08 5.17
C PHE A 61 -1.18 7.13 5.71
N ASP A 62 -1.59 5.91 6.00
CA ASP A 62 -0.68 4.81 6.28
C ASP A 62 -0.60 3.94 5.05
N TYR A 63 0.54 3.31 4.82
CA TYR A 63 0.75 2.53 3.62
C TYR A 63 1.36 1.18 3.95
N ILE A 64 0.81 0.14 3.37
CA ILE A 64 1.31 -1.24 3.51
C ILE A 64 1.96 -1.65 2.19
N GLY A 65 3.21 -2.08 2.25
CA GLY A 65 3.93 -2.50 1.06
C GLY A 65 4.94 -3.59 1.32
N ASN A 66 5.57 -4.09 0.27
CA ASN A 66 6.53 -5.19 0.37
C ASN A 66 7.63 -5.16 -0.69
N SER A 67 7.76 -4.11 -1.45
CA SER A 67 8.75 -4.06 -2.54
C SER A 67 9.49 -2.73 -2.57
N TYR A 68 10.56 -2.70 -3.36
CA TYR A 68 11.35 -1.47 -3.55
C TYR A 68 10.52 -0.33 -4.12
N GLN A 69 9.53 -0.64 -4.93
CA GLN A 69 8.65 0.37 -5.50
C GLN A 69 7.79 1.08 -4.46
N ASP A 70 7.68 0.51 -3.27
CA ASP A 70 6.91 1.10 -2.18
C ASP A 70 7.71 2.13 -1.37
N LEU A 71 9.03 2.17 -1.52
CA LEU A 71 9.88 3.13 -0.79
C LEU A 71 9.43 4.58 -0.96
N PRO A 72 9.17 5.07 -2.18
CA PRO A 72 8.69 6.45 -2.32
C PRO A 72 7.36 6.69 -1.61
N VAL A 73 6.48 5.71 -1.60
CA VAL A 73 5.16 5.85 -0.96
C VAL A 73 5.31 5.92 0.55
N TRP A 74 6.16 5.06 1.13
CA TRP A 74 6.44 5.11 2.56
C TRP A 74 7.03 6.45 3.01
N ASN A 75 7.80 7.11 2.15
CA ASN A 75 8.37 8.41 2.48
C ASN A 75 7.31 9.48 2.70
N TYR A 76 6.11 9.28 2.15
CA TYR A 76 5.00 10.22 2.30
C TYR A 76 3.92 9.70 3.25
N SER A 77 3.99 8.45 3.68
CA SER A 77 3.02 7.90 4.62
C SER A 77 3.34 8.32 6.06
N GLU A 78 2.36 8.27 6.93
CA GLU A 78 2.58 8.55 8.34
C GLU A 78 3.32 7.39 9.02
N ASN A 79 2.89 6.18 8.74
CA ASN A 79 3.53 4.98 9.28
C ASN A 79 3.99 4.08 8.15
N VAL A 80 5.11 3.40 8.38
CA VAL A 80 5.64 2.41 7.44
C VAL A 80 5.14 1.04 7.89
N ILE A 81 4.27 0.45 7.10
CA ILE A 81 3.73 -0.88 7.39
C ILE A 81 4.22 -1.81 6.29
N TYR A 82 4.85 -2.90 6.67
CA TYR A 82 5.45 -3.80 5.68
C TYR A 82 5.16 -5.26 6.02
N THR A 83 5.19 -6.07 4.98
CA THR A 83 5.08 -7.52 5.10
C THR A 83 6.39 -8.13 4.59
N ASN A 84 6.44 -9.40 4.32
CA ASN A 84 7.66 -10.09 3.89
C ASN A 84 8.48 -9.32 2.86
N VAL A 85 9.57 -8.71 3.30
CA VAL A 85 10.48 -7.95 2.44
C VAL A 85 11.84 -8.64 2.39
N GLU A 86 12.56 -8.43 1.29
CA GLU A 86 13.95 -8.89 1.19
C GLU A 86 14.82 -8.18 2.23
N GLU A 87 15.91 -8.83 2.60
CA GLU A 87 16.85 -8.28 3.59
C GLU A 87 17.37 -6.89 3.18
N SER A 88 17.73 -6.72 1.93
CA SER A 88 18.24 -5.43 1.46
C SER A 88 17.19 -4.32 1.56
N LEU A 89 15.93 -4.65 1.27
CA LEU A 89 14.84 -3.69 1.42
C LEU A 89 14.57 -3.40 2.90
N PHE A 90 14.62 -4.42 3.75
CA PHE A 90 14.43 -4.26 5.18
C PHE A 90 15.43 -3.25 5.75
N GLN A 91 16.69 -3.31 5.32
CA GLN A 91 17.71 -2.36 5.77
C GLN A 91 17.37 -0.94 5.33
N LYS A 92 16.84 -0.75 4.12
CA LYS A 92 16.43 0.57 3.66
C LYS A 92 15.20 1.08 4.42
N ILE A 93 14.27 0.21 4.76
CA ILE A 93 13.10 0.56 5.57
C ILE A 93 13.55 1.08 6.93
N ASN A 94 14.56 0.43 7.52
CA ASN A 94 15.06 0.84 8.84
C ASN A 94 15.69 2.23 8.85
N LEU A 95 16.10 2.76 7.70
CA LEU A 95 16.63 4.11 7.59
C LEU A 95 15.55 5.17 7.58
N ILE A 96 14.30 4.80 7.36
CA ILE A 96 13.19 5.74 7.35
C ILE A 96 12.84 6.08 8.80
N ARG A 97 12.81 7.38 9.12
CA ARG A 97 12.56 7.84 10.50
C ARG A 97 11.07 8.00 10.75
N LYS A 98 10.37 6.88 10.82
CA LYS A 98 8.93 6.83 11.08
C LYS A 98 8.64 5.55 11.87
N ASN A 99 7.46 5.46 12.43
CA ASN A 99 7.01 4.21 13.05
C ASN A 99 6.94 3.12 12.00
N LYS A 100 7.45 1.96 12.35
CA LYS A 100 7.49 0.81 11.46
C LYS A 100 6.70 -0.33 12.10
N ILE A 101 5.83 -0.94 11.30
CA ILE A 101 4.97 -2.03 11.76
C ILE A 101 5.14 -3.19 10.79
N PHE A 102 5.52 -4.34 11.32
CA PHE A 102 5.60 -5.56 10.53
C PHE A 102 4.30 -6.34 10.66
N ILE A 103 3.73 -6.73 9.52
CA ILE A 103 2.54 -7.56 9.49
C ILE A 103 2.90 -8.89 8.83
N LYS A 104 2.73 -9.97 9.57
CA LYS A 104 2.93 -11.30 9.02
C LYS A 104 1.67 -11.70 8.26
N HIS A 105 1.84 -12.03 6.98
CA HIS A 105 0.74 -12.46 6.16
C HIS A 105 0.27 -13.84 6.63
N LYS A 106 -1.04 -14.03 6.74
CA LYS A 106 -1.60 -15.29 7.25
C LYS A 106 -1.27 -16.52 6.41
N PHE A 107 -0.89 -16.31 5.16
CA PHE A 107 -0.51 -17.40 4.27
C PHE A 107 1.00 -17.63 4.23
N ASP A 108 1.77 -16.86 4.98
CA ASP A 108 3.22 -17.07 5.09
C ASP A 108 3.46 -18.36 5.88
N LYS A 109 4.38 -19.18 5.39
CA LYS A 109 4.68 -20.46 6.04
C LYS A 109 5.77 -20.37 7.09
N ASN A 110 6.35 -19.23 7.28
CA ASN A 110 7.44 -19.06 8.24
C ASN A 110 7.04 -18.25 9.42
#